data_d07a828accf5e2c18c03599d74fbe474
#
_entry.id   d07a828accf5e2c18c03599d74fbe474
#
_cell.length_a   1.000
_cell.length_b   1.000
_cell.length_c   1.000
_cell.angle_alpha   90.00
_cell.angle_beta   90.00
_cell.angle_gamma   90.00
#
_symmetry.space_group_name_H-M   'P 1'
#
loop_
_entity.id
_entity.type
_entity.pdbx_description
1 polymer ?
#
loop_
_entity_poly.entity_id
_entity_poly.type
_entity_poly.pdbx_seq_one_letter_code
_entity_poly.pdbx_strand_id
1 'polypeptide(L)'
;MKAINKYIIIEKILEQMKTDSGLILSGEDANEFRYNKGVVVNPGTNVDTVKKGDVIYYDKSSGHTMVIQDKKFTIILERDVVVVL
;
A
#
# COMPACT_ATOMS: atom_id res chain seq x y z
N MET A 1 10.00 -10.77 -10.62
CA MET A 1 10.08 -10.19 -9.28
C MET A 1 9.27 -11.07 -8.32
N LYS A 2 9.78 -11.30 -7.14
CA LYS A 2 9.19 -12.23 -6.19
C LYS A 2 9.42 -11.73 -4.76
N ALA A 3 8.35 -11.62 -3.97
CA ALA A 3 8.48 -11.32 -2.56
C ALA A 3 8.78 -12.59 -1.77
N ILE A 4 9.50 -12.45 -0.68
CA ILE A 4 9.98 -13.59 0.11
C ILE A 4 9.33 -13.55 1.51
N ASN A 5 9.05 -14.72 2.07
CA ASN A 5 8.47 -14.88 3.41
C ASN A 5 7.17 -14.09 3.56
N LYS A 6 7.11 -13.18 4.53
CA LYS A 6 5.94 -12.38 4.84
C LYS A 6 5.93 -11.01 4.17
N TYR A 7 6.88 -10.73 3.29
CA TYR A 7 6.92 -9.47 2.58
C TYR A 7 5.88 -9.42 1.47
N ILE A 8 5.34 -8.24 1.23
CA ILE A 8 4.37 -8.01 0.18
C ILE A 8 4.84 -6.83 -0.64
N ILE A 9 4.94 -7.03 -1.95
CA ILE A 9 5.27 -5.95 -2.88
C ILE A 9 3.97 -5.34 -3.35
N ILE A 10 3.79 -4.06 -3.09
CA ILE A 10 2.58 -3.33 -3.48
C ILE A 10 2.94 -2.11 -4.33
N GLU A 11 1.98 -1.67 -5.10
CA GLU A 11 2.05 -0.40 -5.81
C GLU A 11 1.09 0.57 -5.12
N LYS A 12 1.61 1.69 -4.65
CA LYS A 12 0.83 2.67 -3.93
C LYS A 12 -0.20 3.31 -4.85
N ILE A 13 -1.44 3.35 -4.41
CA ILE A 13 -2.50 4.05 -5.12
C ILE A 13 -2.56 5.48 -4.58
N LEU A 14 -2.30 6.44 -5.46
CA LEU A 14 -2.39 7.84 -5.10
C LEU A 14 -3.82 8.29 -5.33
N GLU A 15 -4.57 8.42 -4.26
CA GLU A 15 -5.92 8.97 -4.30
C GLU A 15 -5.88 10.42 -3.83
N GLN A 16 -6.46 11.31 -4.63
CA GLN A 16 -6.74 12.65 -4.18
C GLN A 16 -8.03 12.62 -3.39
N MET A 17 -7.94 13.01 -2.13
CA MET A 17 -9.12 13.06 -1.28
C MET A 17 -9.83 14.38 -1.52
N LYS A 18 -11.05 14.29 -2.05
CA LYS A 18 -11.90 15.45 -2.28
C LYS A 18 -13.02 15.49 -1.25
N THR A 19 -13.31 16.67 -0.74
CA THR A 19 -14.49 16.88 0.08
C THR A 19 -15.71 17.04 -0.82
N ASP A 20 -16.89 17.04 -0.22
CA ASP A 20 -18.14 17.24 -0.94
C ASP A 20 -18.21 18.60 -1.66
N SER A 21 -17.45 19.58 -1.18
CA SER A 21 -17.35 20.88 -1.82
C SER A 21 -16.34 20.92 -2.97
N GLY A 22 -15.69 19.79 -3.26
CA GLY A 22 -14.70 19.68 -4.33
C GLY A 22 -13.31 20.11 -3.93
N LEU A 23 -13.08 20.46 -2.67
CA LEU A 23 -11.78 20.84 -2.19
C LEU A 23 -10.89 19.60 -2.04
N ILE A 24 -9.63 19.74 -2.45
CA ILE A 24 -8.64 18.70 -2.25
C ILE A 24 -8.00 18.93 -0.89
N LEU A 25 -7.93 17.88 -0.07
CA LEU A 25 -7.29 17.98 1.23
C LEU A 25 -5.80 18.27 1.08
N SER A 26 -5.30 19.17 1.91
CA SER A 26 -3.87 19.48 1.94
C SER A 26 -3.07 18.31 2.49
N GLY A 27 -1.75 18.36 2.36
CA GLY A 27 -0.88 17.33 2.90
C GLY A 27 -1.04 17.12 4.39
N GLU A 28 -1.32 18.18 5.14
CA GLU A 28 -1.56 18.06 6.59
C GLU A 28 -2.81 17.28 6.89
N ASP A 29 -3.90 17.57 6.19
CA ASP A 29 -5.14 16.83 6.37
C ASP A 29 -4.98 15.37 5.97
N ALA A 30 -4.24 15.12 4.89
CA ALA A 30 -3.95 13.75 4.44
C ALA A 30 -3.11 12.99 5.47
N ASN A 31 -2.24 13.66 6.22
CA ASN A 31 -1.40 13.04 7.24
C ASN A 31 -2.19 12.57 8.46
N GLU A 32 -3.42 13.03 8.65
CA GLU A 32 -4.28 12.51 9.69
C GLU A 32 -4.70 11.07 9.43
N PHE A 33 -4.66 10.65 8.16
CA PHE A 33 -5.00 9.28 7.80
C PHE A 33 -3.78 8.40 7.94
N ARG A 34 -3.86 7.47 8.86
CA ARG A 34 -2.77 6.56 9.17
C ARG A 34 -2.52 5.53 8.08
N TYR A 35 -3.55 5.20 7.30
CA TYR A 35 -3.50 4.10 6.37
C TYR A 35 -3.50 4.57 4.93
N ASN A 36 -2.70 3.90 4.12
CA ASN A 36 -2.63 4.13 2.68
C ASN A 36 -3.24 2.95 1.93
N LYS A 37 -3.67 3.22 0.71
CA LYS A 37 -4.23 2.21 -0.18
C LYS A 37 -3.18 1.77 -1.17
N GLY A 38 -3.16 0.49 -1.48
CA GLY A 38 -2.23 -0.06 -2.47
C GLY A 38 -2.79 -1.30 -3.13
N VAL A 39 -2.25 -1.62 -4.30
CA VAL A 39 -2.59 -2.86 -5.00
C VAL A 39 -1.43 -3.84 -4.84
N VAL A 40 -1.75 -5.08 -4.53
CA VAL A 40 -0.76 -6.13 -4.34
C VAL A 40 -0.19 -6.53 -5.70
N VAL A 41 1.11 -6.32 -5.88
CA VAL A 41 1.84 -6.73 -7.07
C VAL A 41 2.29 -8.19 -6.94
N ASN A 42 2.92 -8.51 -5.82
CA ASN A 42 3.32 -9.87 -5.49
C ASN A 42 3.25 -10.09 -3.99
N PRO A 43 2.43 -11.05 -3.53
CA PRO A 43 2.48 -11.44 -2.12
C PRO A 43 3.71 -12.33 -1.88
N GLY A 44 4.17 -12.34 -0.64
CA GLY A 44 5.31 -13.17 -0.24
C GLY A 44 5.01 -14.66 -0.30
N THR A 45 6.05 -15.46 -0.27
CA THR A 45 5.91 -16.92 -0.35
C THR A 45 5.12 -17.52 0.80
N ASN A 46 5.09 -16.84 1.96
CA ASN A 46 4.37 -17.28 3.16
C ASN A 46 3.16 -16.40 3.47
N VAL A 47 2.66 -15.64 2.50
CA VAL A 47 1.50 -14.78 2.66
C VAL A 47 0.28 -15.47 2.07
N ASP A 48 -0.73 -15.70 2.92
CA ASP A 48 -1.97 -16.37 2.53
C ASP A 48 -3.18 -15.44 2.54
N THR A 49 -3.06 -14.28 3.15
CA THR A 49 -4.20 -13.36 3.37
C THR A 49 -4.52 -12.51 2.16
N VAL A 50 -3.56 -12.28 1.28
CA VAL A 50 -3.74 -11.44 0.10
C VAL A 50 -3.22 -12.16 -1.15
N LYS A 51 -3.75 -11.75 -2.29
CA LYS A 51 -3.37 -12.31 -3.60
C LYS A 51 -2.98 -11.17 -4.53
N LYS A 52 -2.25 -11.51 -5.58
CA LYS A 52 -1.90 -10.57 -6.64
C LYS A 52 -3.16 -9.89 -7.18
N GLY A 53 -3.14 -8.58 -7.24
CA GLY A 53 -4.25 -7.79 -7.72
C GLY A 53 -5.22 -7.31 -6.65
N ASP A 54 -5.09 -7.80 -5.41
CA ASP A 54 -5.94 -7.34 -4.32
C ASP A 54 -5.62 -5.89 -3.97
N VAL A 55 -6.67 -5.15 -3.67
CA VAL A 55 -6.54 -3.78 -3.17
C VAL A 55 -6.62 -3.82 -1.65
N ILE A 56 -5.63 -3.22 -1.01
CA ILE A 56 -5.51 -3.28 0.45
C ILE A 56 -5.29 -1.90 1.04
N TYR A 57 -5.60 -1.78 2.33
CA TYR A 57 -5.14 -0.67 3.16
C TYR A 57 -4.03 -1.18 4.07
N TYR A 58 -2.97 -0.40 4.22
CA TYR A 58 -1.83 -0.75 5.04
C TYR A 58 -1.37 0.45 5.86
N ASP A 59 -0.63 0.17 6.94
CA ASP A 59 -0.09 1.23 7.80
C ASP A 59 1.02 1.98 7.04
N LYS A 60 0.83 3.27 6.81
CA LYS A 60 1.77 4.08 6.03
C LYS A 60 3.16 4.18 6.67
N SER A 61 3.23 4.01 7.99
CA SER A 61 4.52 4.10 8.69
C SER A 61 5.37 2.83 8.51
N SER A 62 4.77 1.75 8.07
CA SER A 62 5.44 0.46 7.94
C SER A 62 5.98 0.18 6.54
N GLY A 63 5.53 0.94 5.54
CA GLY A 63 5.95 0.73 4.17
C GLY A 63 7.30 1.35 3.86
N HIS A 64 8.11 0.62 3.11
CA HIS A 64 9.39 1.10 2.64
C HIS A 64 9.38 1.14 1.12
N THR A 65 9.76 2.26 0.55
CA THR A 65 9.83 2.40 -0.91
C THR A 65 11.13 1.82 -1.42
N MET A 66 11.03 0.99 -2.46
CA MET A 66 12.18 0.36 -3.09
C MET A 66 12.06 0.50 -4.60
N VAL A 67 13.16 0.78 -5.26
CA VAL A 67 13.23 0.80 -6.73
C VAL A 67 13.60 -0.59 -7.21
N ILE A 68 12.72 -1.21 -7.99
CA ILE A 68 12.93 -2.53 -8.56
C ILE A 68 12.72 -2.41 -10.06
N GLN A 69 13.73 -2.75 -10.85
CA GLN A 69 13.65 -2.70 -12.32
C GLN A 69 13.11 -1.35 -12.83
N ASP A 70 13.68 -0.27 -12.30
CA ASP A 70 13.36 1.12 -12.67
C ASP A 70 11.97 1.61 -12.27
N LYS A 71 11.24 0.84 -11.47
CA LYS A 71 9.95 1.24 -10.92
C LYS A 71 9.99 1.32 -9.40
N LYS A 72 9.25 2.26 -8.85
CA LYS A 72 9.12 2.38 -7.41
C LYS A 72 7.97 1.49 -6.92
N PHE A 73 8.29 0.65 -5.96
CA PHE A 73 7.31 -0.18 -5.27
C PHE A 73 7.41 0.06 -3.79
N THR A 74 6.32 -0.23 -3.08
CA THR A 74 6.31 -0.18 -1.62
C THR A 74 6.33 -1.62 -1.10
N ILE A 75 7.18 -1.87 -0.13
CA ILE A 75 7.32 -3.19 0.48
C ILE A 75 6.78 -3.12 1.90
N ILE A 76 5.85 -3.99 2.21
CA ILE A 76 5.26 -4.10 3.55
C ILE A 76 5.32 -5.54 4.03
N LEU A 77 5.02 -5.74 5.30
CA LEU A 77 4.85 -7.08 5.88
C LEU A 77 3.36 -7.42 5.92
N GLU A 78 3.06 -8.71 5.91
CA GLU A 78 1.67 -9.19 6.03
C GLU A 78 0.95 -8.58 7.22
N ARG A 79 1.64 -8.45 8.36
CA ARG A 79 1.07 -7.86 9.56
C ARG A 79 0.70 -6.39 9.44
N ASP A 80 1.21 -5.72 8.42
CA ASP A 80 0.95 -4.29 8.20
C ASP A 80 -0.33 -4.07 7.39
N VAL A 81 -0.87 -5.13 6.80
CA VAL A 81 -2.14 -5.07 6.09
C VAL A 81 -3.27 -4.98 7.09
N VAL A 82 -4.12 -3.99 6.94
CA VAL A 82 -5.22 -3.73 7.86
C VAL A 82 -6.54 -4.21 7.29
N VAL A 83 -6.76 -3.95 6.01
CA VAL A 83 -8.02 -4.29 5.33
C VAL A 83 -7.71 -4.76 3.92
N VAL A 84 -8.39 -5.81 3.48
CA VAL A 84 -8.38 -6.27 2.08
C VAL A 84 -9.75 -5.97 1.49
N LEU A 85 -9.74 -5.24 0.39
CA LEU A 85 -10.98 -4.87 -0.30
C LEU A 85 -11.48 -5.95 -1.25
#